data_23a1df7517d402a4ab5451b78be5e679
#
_entry.id   23a1df7517d402a4ab5451b78be5e679
#
_cell.length_a   1.000
_cell.length_b   1.000
_cell.length_c   1.000
_cell.angle_alpha   90.00
_cell.angle_beta   90.00
_cell.angle_gamma   90.00
#
_symmetry.space_group_name_H-M   'P 1'
#
loop_
_entity.id
_entity.type
_entity.pdbx_description
1 polymer ?
#
loop_
_entity_poly.entity_id
_entity_poly.type
_entity_poly.pdbx_seq_one_letter_code
_entity_poly.pdbx_strand_id
1 'polypeptide(L)'
;MKTKILFLCLMGTIIQACSHSPIYVGHRGSLLGVENTREAFVNGATHFGYDGLECDVKVTIDSQLVCWHDDHLERVGVDSLLIPNSTLAELQALTLTQTRKDVTYTAEICTVDEYLGICQEHGVFPVVELKWAIGLNNNDMTLFPKLFALIEKHRLIEEVVILTSMQQSIEYIRKHYPQLQCQWLRHQIQEGDYDWCEQWNVPLSVPHTSVTKEVIKSSQQMGKYVATWTVNEATDYERVKELGCKYITTDYLWIK
;
A
#
# COMPACT_ATOMS: atom_id res chain seq x y z
N MET A 1 6.77 71.84 9.05
CA MET A 1 7.40 70.61 8.53
C MET A 1 6.92 69.40 9.36
N LYS A 2 6.03 68.56 8.80
CA LYS A 2 5.54 67.35 9.49
C LYS A 2 6.24 66.15 8.88
N THR A 3 7.13 65.52 9.65
CA THR A 3 7.88 64.35 9.26
C THR A 3 6.95 63.13 9.34
N LYS A 4 6.67 62.48 8.20
CA LYS A 4 5.94 61.20 8.14
C LYS A 4 6.94 60.06 8.34
N ILE A 5 6.81 59.36 9.45
CA ILE A 5 7.53 58.11 9.70
C ILE A 5 6.75 56.98 8.99
N LEU A 6 7.38 56.34 8.01
CA LEU A 6 6.82 55.22 7.28
C LEU A 6 7.20 53.94 8.06
N PHE A 7 6.21 53.27 8.68
CA PHE A 7 6.37 51.97 9.29
C PHE A 7 6.31 50.91 8.20
N LEU A 8 7.44 50.31 7.89
CA LEU A 8 7.52 49.17 7.00
C LEU A 8 7.22 47.90 7.82
N CYS A 9 5.96 47.39 7.73
CA CYS A 9 5.58 46.12 8.30
C CYS A 9 6.20 45.01 7.43
N LEU A 10 7.27 44.39 7.90
CA LEU A 10 7.76 43.12 7.36
C LEU A 10 6.79 42.00 7.78
N MET A 11 5.85 41.66 6.91
CA MET A 11 5.09 40.41 7.05
C MET A 11 6.02 39.23 6.76
N GLY A 12 6.67 38.70 7.79
CA GLY A 12 7.30 37.38 7.74
C GLY A 12 6.20 36.33 7.56
N THR A 13 6.09 35.77 6.37
CA THR A 13 5.31 34.55 6.14
C THR A 13 5.98 33.43 6.93
N ILE A 14 5.47 33.15 8.13
CA ILE A 14 5.75 31.90 8.84
C ILE A 14 5.12 30.81 7.98
N ILE A 15 5.92 30.11 7.20
CA ILE A 15 5.52 28.83 6.60
C ILE A 15 5.40 27.87 7.78
N GLN A 16 4.17 27.78 8.29
CA GLN A 16 3.81 26.77 9.27
C GLN A 16 3.85 25.45 8.54
N ALA A 17 4.97 24.73 8.67
CA ALA A 17 5.05 23.34 8.25
C ALA A 17 3.98 22.60 9.07
N CYS A 18 2.84 22.32 8.47
CA CYS A 18 1.88 21.39 9.01
C CYS A 18 2.57 20.03 9.06
N SER A 19 3.13 19.67 10.21
CA SER A 19 3.58 18.32 10.48
C SER A 19 2.33 17.44 10.61
N HIS A 20 1.82 16.98 9.47
CA HIS A 20 0.82 15.91 9.49
C HIS A 20 1.55 14.66 9.94
N SER A 21 1.05 14.01 10.98
CA SER A 21 1.54 12.70 11.40
C SER A 21 1.52 11.76 10.20
N PRO A 22 2.54 10.91 10.02
CA PRO A 22 2.51 9.90 8.96
C PRO A 22 1.28 9.00 9.09
N ILE A 23 0.87 8.46 7.97
CA ILE A 23 -0.19 7.46 7.85
C ILE A 23 0.48 6.08 7.95
N TYR A 24 0.03 5.25 8.87
CA TYR A 24 0.60 3.92 9.10
C TYR A 24 -0.19 2.86 8.38
N VAL A 25 0.54 2.03 7.60
CA VAL A 25 -0.04 0.94 6.82
C VAL A 25 0.54 -0.39 7.31
N GLY A 26 -0.32 -1.30 7.70
CA GLY A 26 0.07 -2.66 8.09
C GLY A 26 0.42 -3.50 6.87
N HIS A 27 1.71 -3.85 6.70
CA HIS A 27 2.23 -4.66 5.61
C HIS A 27 1.67 -6.09 5.69
N ARG A 28 0.92 -6.51 4.67
CA ARG A 28 0.23 -7.82 4.62
C ARG A 28 -0.64 -8.09 5.84
N GLY A 29 -1.25 -7.01 6.39
CA GLY A 29 -2.03 -7.03 7.61
C GLY A 29 -1.22 -6.71 8.85
N SER A 30 -0.65 -7.71 9.52
CA SER A 30 0.16 -7.55 10.72
C SER A 30 1.02 -8.78 10.99
N LEU A 31 1.90 -8.69 12.03
CA LEU A 31 2.68 -9.84 12.50
C LEU A 31 1.89 -10.85 13.34
N LEU A 32 0.69 -10.50 13.76
CA LEU A 32 -0.17 -11.40 14.54
C LEU A 32 -1.11 -12.15 13.59
N GLY A 33 -0.63 -13.26 13.07
CA GLY A 33 -1.30 -14.12 12.10
C GLY A 33 -0.38 -14.50 10.94
N VAL A 34 -0.87 -15.37 10.07
CA VAL A 34 -0.25 -15.64 8.76
C VAL A 34 -0.44 -14.40 7.88
N GLU A 35 0.61 -13.98 7.17
CA GLU A 35 0.53 -12.80 6.28
C GLU A 35 -0.60 -12.93 5.25
N ASN A 36 -1.20 -11.80 4.85
CA ASN A 36 -2.27 -11.75 3.86
C ASN A 36 -3.50 -12.61 4.20
N THR A 37 -3.77 -12.85 5.48
CA THR A 37 -4.93 -13.61 5.93
C THR A 37 -5.87 -12.78 6.79
N ARG A 38 -7.09 -13.26 6.95
CA ARG A 38 -8.14 -12.63 7.74
C ARG A 38 -7.64 -12.23 9.14
N GLU A 39 -6.95 -13.13 9.83
CA GLU A 39 -6.47 -12.88 11.19
C GLU A 39 -5.42 -11.76 11.22
N ALA A 40 -4.46 -11.76 10.29
CA ALA A 40 -3.46 -10.70 10.20
C ALA A 40 -4.10 -9.34 9.92
N PHE A 41 -5.12 -9.27 9.07
CA PHE A 41 -5.85 -8.03 8.77
C PHE A 41 -6.65 -7.54 9.97
N VAL A 42 -7.43 -8.40 10.62
CA VAL A 42 -8.21 -8.01 11.82
C VAL A 42 -7.29 -7.52 12.93
N ASN A 43 -6.18 -8.22 13.20
CA ASN A 43 -5.20 -7.81 14.21
C ASN A 43 -4.51 -6.49 13.83
N GLY A 44 -4.24 -6.27 12.54
CA GLY A 44 -3.70 -5.00 12.05
C GLY A 44 -4.64 -3.82 12.35
N ALA A 45 -5.92 -3.99 12.07
CA ALA A 45 -6.93 -2.96 12.33
C ALA A 45 -7.20 -2.73 13.82
N THR A 46 -7.28 -3.81 14.62
CA THR A 46 -7.79 -3.72 16.00
C THR A 46 -6.68 -3.65 17.04
N HIS A 47 -5.67 -4.51 16.92
CA HIS A 47 -4.59 -4.61 17.92
C HIS A 47 -3.49 -3.58 17.69
N PHE A 48 -3.03 -3.44 16.43
CA PHE A 48 -2.01 -2.44 16.10
C PHE A 48 -2.59 -1.06 15.86
N GLY A 49 -3.84 -0.96 15.40
CA GLY A 49 -4.51 0.30 15.10
C GLY A 49 -3.82 1.05 13.96
N TYR A 50 -3.47 0.34 12.90
CA TYR A 50 -3.02 0.93 11.65
C TYR A 50 -4.14 1.78 11.03
N ASP A 51 -3.77 2.86 10.34
CA ASP A 51 -4.72 3.68 9.58
C ASP A 51 -5.21 2.97 8.32
N GLY A 52 -4.34 2.15 7.71
CA GLY A 52 -4.65 1.32 6.55
C GLY A 52 -3.99 -0.05 6.63
N LEU A 53 -4.46 -0.97 5.81
CA LEU A 53 -3.90 -2.31 5.68
C LEU A 53 -3.47 -2.52 4.24
N GLU A 54 -2.31 -3.13 4.05
CA GLU A 54 -1.84 -3.50 2.72
C GLU A 54 -2.05 -5.00 2.49
N CYS A 55 -2.46 -5.35 1.27
CA CYS A 55 -2.52 -6.73 0.79
C CYS A 55 -1.94 -6.85 -0.61
N ASP A 56 -1.36 -8.02 -0.89
CA ASP A 56 -0.92 -8.43 -2.22
C ASP A 56 -2.04 -9.18 -2.95
N VAL A 57 -2.34 -8.82 -4.20
CA VAL A 57 -3.41 -9.49 -4.97
C VAL A 57 -2.82 -10.49 -5.97
N LYS A 58 -3.34 -11.70 -5.93
CA LYS A 58 -3.11 -12.78 -6.90
C LYS A 58 -4.42 -13.24 -7.52
N VAL A 59 -4.29 -13.89 -8.67
CA VAL A 59 -5.41 -14.42 -9.44
C VAL A 59 -5.30 -15.94 -9.50
N THR A 60 -6.38 -16.65 -9.15
CA THR A 60 -6.49 -18.11 -9.29
C THR A 60 -6.84 -18.50 -10.73
N ILE A 61 -6.72 -19.80 -11.08
CA ILE A 61 -7.06 -20.31 -12.41
C ILE A 61 -8.54 -20.12 -12.76
N ASP A 62 -9.41 -20.13 -11.74
CA ASP A 62 -10.85 -19.84 -11.86
C ASP A 62 -11.19 -18.35 -11.71
N SER A 63 -10.17 -17.48 -11.91
CA SER A 63 -10.30 -16.03 -11.92
C SER A 63 -10.82 -15.43 -10.61
N GLN A 64 -10.55 -16.05 -9.46
CA GLN A 64 -10.81 -15.44 -8.16
C GLN A 64 -9.63 -14.59 -7.71
N LEU A 65 -9.92 -13.53 -6.95
CA LEU A 65 -8.90 -12.63 -6.41
C LEU A 65 -8.63 -13.03 -4.95
N VAL A 66 -7.37 -13.39 -4.67
CA VAL A 66 -6.92 -13.82 -3.34
C VAL A 66 -5.78 -12.94 -2.85
N CYS A 67 -5.62 -12.86 -1.53
CA CYS A 67 -4.55 -12.12 -0.88
C CYS A 67 -3.34 -13.03 -0.67
N TRP A 68 -2.28 -12.85 -1.44
CA TRP A 68 -1.02 -13.57 -1.28
C TRP A 68 0.11 -12.91 -2.08
N HIS A 69 1.35 -12.98 -1.54
CA HIS A 69 2.50 -12.29 -2.16
C HIS A 69 3.14 -13.07 -3.32
N ASP A 70 3.50 -14.34 -3.09
CA ASP A 70 4.22 -15.16 -4.06
C ASP A 70 3.26 -15.95 -4.96
N ASP A 71 3.77 -16.54 -6.04
CA ASP A 71 3.01 -17.52 -6.80
C ASP A 71 2.95 -18.88 -6.07
N HIS A 72 3.90 -19.12 -5.14
CA HIS A 72 4.06 -20.34 -4.34
C HIS A 72 3.55 -20.15 -2.92
N LEU A 73 3.19 -21.26 -2.26
CA LEU A 73 2.79 -21.31 -0.86
C LEU A 73 3.85 -21.95 0.06
N GLU A 74 5.08 -22.13 -0.43
CA GLU A 74 6.17 -22.79 0.29
C GLU A 74 6.47 -22.16 1.66
N ARG A 75 6.42 -20.83 1.76
CA ARG A 75 6.66 -20.11 3.03
C ARG A 75 5.66 -20.42 4.14
N VAL A 76 4.57 -21.07 3.79
CA VAL A 76 3.49 -21.42 4.72
C VAL A 76 3.22 -22.93 4.74
N GLY A 77 4.24 -23.71 4.34
CA GLY A 77 4.25 -25.17 4.48
C GLY A 77 3.48 -25.93 3.42
N VAL A 78 3.23 -25.33 2.25
CA VAL A 78 2.55 -25.98 1.12
C VAL A 78 3.45 -25.96 -0.11
N ASP A 79 4.12 -27.06 -0.38
CA ASP A 79 5.18 -27.13 -1.41
C ASP A 79 4.67 -27.45 -2.83
N SER A 80 3.40 -27.82 -2.99
CA SER A 80 2.92 -28.47 -4.23
C SER A 80 1.96 -27.64 -5.07
N LEU A 81 1.51 -26.48 -4.59
CA LEU A 81 0.50 -25.67 -5.28
C LEU A 81 1.01 -24.28 -5.66
N LEU A 82 0.64 -23.89 -6.88
CA LEU A 82 0.82 -22.54 -7.41
C LEU A 82 -0.54 -21.85 -7.46
N ILE A 83 -0.66 -20.66 -6.91
CA ILE A 83 -1.91 -19.89 -6.93
C ILE A 83 -2.47 -19.73 -8.34
N PRO A 84 -1.69 -19.33 -9.37
CA PRO A 84 -2.23 -19.16 -10.71
C PRO A 84 -2.69 -20.48 -11.38
N ASN A 85 -2.31 -21.62 -10.84
CA ASN A 85 -2.67 -22.96 -11.36
C ASN A 85 -3.75 -23.65 -10.50
N SER A 86 -4.19 -23.03 -9.41
CA SER A 86 -5.16 -23.60 -8.45
C SER A 86 -6.47 -22.85 -8.48
N THR A 87 -7.56 -23.54 -8.22
CA THR A 87 -8.87 -22.93 -7.95
C THR A 87 -8.95 -22.37 -6.54
N LEU A 88 -9.84 -21.42 -6.30
CA LEU A 88 -10.09 -20.91 -4.94
C LEU A 88 -10.46 -22.04 -3.97
N ALA A 89 -11.28 -22.99 -4.41
CA ALA A 89 -11.71 -24.12 -3.56
C ALA A 89 -10.52 -25.01 -3.13
N GLU A 90 -9.57 -25.27 -4.04
CA GLU A 90 -8.34 -26.01 -3.70
C GLU A 90 -7.49 -25.24 -2.69
N LEU A 91 -7.33 -23.93 -2.85
CA LEU A 91 -6.57 -23.09 -1.93
C LEU A 91 -7.22 -22.98 -0.56
N GLN A 92 -8.56 -22.87 -0.48
CA GLN A 92 -9.30 -22.81 0.79
C GLN A 92 -9.33 -24.13 1.55
N ALA A 93 -9.07 -25.24 0.88
CA ALA A 93 -8.93 -26.54 1.54
C ALA A 93 -7.58 -26.72 2.28
N LEU A 94 -6.65 -25.78 2.12
CA LEU A 94 -5.31 -25.83 2.74
C LEU A 94 -5.30 -25.15 4.10
N THR A 95 -4.45 -25.63 4.99
CA THR A 95 -4.06 -24.92 6.20
C THR A 95 -2.68 -24.31 5.98
N LEU A 96 -2.63 -22.98 5.91
CA LEU A 96 -1.40 -22.22 5.82
C LEU A 96 -0.77 -22.12 7.21
N THR A 97 0.54 -22.36 7.33
CA THR A 97 1.24 -22.32 8.62
C THR A 97 2.46 -21.39 8.52
N GLN A 98 2.58 -20.43 9.40
CA GLN A 98 3.72 -19.51 9.44
C GLN A 98 4.17 -19.24 10.87
N THR A 99 5.48 -19.35 11.12
CA THR A 99 6.07 -18.97 12.40
C THR A 99 6.61 -17.55 12.32
N ARG A 100 6.17 -16.71 13.27
CA ARG A 100 6.61 -15.31 13.41
C ARG A 100 6.96 -15.04 14.86
N LYS A 101 8.19 -14.57 15.13
CA LYS A 101 8.66 -14.28 16.50
C LYS A 101 8.35 -15.42 17.49
N ASP A 102 8.72 -16.66 17.12
CA ASP A 102 8.55 -17.87 17.92
C ASP A 102 7.08 -18.30 18.17
N VAL A 103 6.11 -17.65 17.53
CA VAL A 103 4.70 -18.05 17.56
C VAL A 103 4.31 -18.64 16.20
N THR A 104 3.72 -19.83 16.21
CA THR A 104 3.21 -20.47 15.00
C THR A 104 1.72 -20.18 14.85
N TYR A 105 1.37 -19.61 13.71
CA TYR A 105 0.00 -19.31 13.32
C TYR A 105 -0.47 -20.24 12.21
N THR A 106 -1.76 -20.52 12.19
CA THR A 106 -2.43 -21.23 11.10
C THR A 106 -3.61 -20.43 10.58
N ALA A 107 -3.86 -20.46 9.28
CA ALA A 107 -4.96 -19.77 8.65
C ALA A 107 -5.38 -20.43 7.34
N GLU A 108 -6.49 -19.98 6.78
CA GLU A 108 -6.90 -20.27 5.41
C GLU A 108 -6.53 -19.07 4.50
N ILE A 109 -6.51 -19.31 3.18
CA ILE A 109 -6.32 -18.22 2.20
C ILE A 109 -7.46 -17.22 2.30
N CYS A 110 -7.12 -15.93 2.31
CA CYS A 110 -8.09 -14.85 2.34
C CYS A 110 -8.40 -14.36 0.92
N THR A 111 -9.66 -14.13 0.62
CA THR A 111 -10.07 -13.48 -0.64
C THR A 111 -9.95 -11.97 -0.53
N VAL A 112 -9.81 -11.29 -1.68
CA VAL A 112 -9.83 -9.81 -1.71
C VAL A 112 -11.19 -9.28 -1.25
N ASP A 113 -12.29 -9.99 -1.49
CA ASP A 113 -13.62 -9.62 -1.00
C ASP A 113 -13.68 -9.60 0.54
N GLU A 114 -13.13 -10.62 1.20
CA GLU A 114 -13.03 -10.68 2.67
C GLU A 114 -12.13 -9.58 3.23
N TYR A 115 -10.96 -9.34 2.61
CA TYR A 115 -10.04 -8.27 3.00
C TYR A 115 -10.71 -6.88 2.94
N LEU A 116 -11.38 -6.56 1.83
CA LEU A 116 -12.09 -5.29 1.68
C LEU A 116 -13.24 -5.16 2.70
N GLY A 117 -13.93 -6.27 3.00
CA GLY A 117 -14.93 -6.33 4.04
C GLY A 117 -14.38 -6.00 5.43
N ILE A 118 -13.19 -6.53 5.76
CA ILE A 118 -12.49 -6.21 7.02
C ILE A 118 -12.11 -4.72 7.06
N CYS A 119 -11.57 -4.18 5.98
CA CYS A 119 -11.24 -2.76 5.93
C CYS A 119 -12.47 -1.87 6.17
N GLN A 120 -13.60 -2.19 5.52
CA GLN A 120 -14.86 -1.48 5.71
C GLN A 120 -15.37 -1.59 7.16
N GLU A 121 -15.38 -2.81 7.72
CA GLU A 121 -15.90 -3.10 9.07
C GLU A 121 -15.13 -2.32 10.15
N HIS A 122 -13.82 -2.23 10.01
CA HIS A 122 -12.94 -1.60 11.00
C HIS A 122 -12.61 -0.13 10.70
N GLY A 123 -13.10 0.42 9.58
CA GLY A 123 -12.86 1.82 9.20
C GLY A 123 -11.40 2.13 8.90
N VAL A 124 -10.65 1.18 8.35
CA VAL A 124 -9.27 1.35 7.87
C VAL A 124 -9.26 1.33 6.35
N PHE A 125 -8.40 2.14 5.72
CA PHE A 125 -8.36 2.17 4.26
C PHE A 125 -7.53 1.01 3.69
N PRO A 126 -7.94 0.44 2.54
CA PRO A 126 -7.18 -0.61 1.88
C PRO A 126 -6.06 -0.05 1.00
N VAL A 127 -4.88 -0.68 1.06
CA VAL A 127 -3.79 -0.54 0.09
C VAL A 127 -3.67 -1.86 -0.66
N VAL A 128 -4.03 -1.86 -1.92
CA VAL A 128 -4.15 -3.06 -2.76
C VAL A 128 -2.96 -3.12 -3.71
N GLU A 129 -1.98 -3.97 -3.43
CA GLU A 129 -0.84 -4.15 -4.32
C GLU A 129 -1.17 -5.13 -5.45
N LEU A 130 -1.13 -4.63 -6.69
CA LEU A 130 -1.17 -5.46 -7.88
C LEU A 130 0.26 -5.92 -8.20
N LYS A 131 0.57 -7.16 -7.87
CA LYS A 131 1.90 -7.75 -8.15
C LYS A 131 2.19 -7.85 -9.63
N TRP A 132 1.15 -8.13 -10.41
CA TRP A 132 1.13 -8.16 -11.87
C TRP A 132 -0.10 -7.43 -12.39
N ALA A 133 -0.17 -7.23 -13.68
CA ALA A 133 -1.44 -6.87 -14.29
C ALA A 133 -2.45 -8.01 -14.00
N ILE A 134 -3.61 -7.66 -13.43
CA ILE A 134 -4.63 -8.64 -13.06
C ILE A 134 -5.51 -8.99 -14.25
N GLY A 135 -5.13 -10.06 -14.94
CA GLY A 135 -5.80 -10.54 -16.13
C GLY A 135 -5.61 -12.05 -16.31
N LEU A 136 -6.24 -12.57 -17.35
CA LEU A 136 -6.18 -13.99 -17.69
C LEU A 136 -4.76 -14.45 -18.07
N ASN A 137 -3.87 -13.52 -18.46
CA ASN A 137 -2.52 -13.80 -18.93
C ASN A 137 -1.42 -13.04 -18.17
N ASN A 138 -1.66 -12.55 -16.97
CA ASN A 138 -0.71 -11.76 -16.15
C ASN A 138 -0.15 -10.47 -16.80
N ASN A 139 -0.52 -10.18 -18.04
CA ASN A 139 -0.06 -9.00 -18.80
C ASN A 139 -1.19 -8.08 -19.23
N ASP A 140 -2.43 -8.35 -18.80
CA ASP A 140 -3.59 -7.54 -19.12
C ASP A 140 -4.37 -7.15 -17.85
N MET A 141 -5.35 -6.27 -18.01
CA MET A 141 -6.17 -5.76 -16.92
C MET A 141 -7.61 -6.27 -17.00
N THR A 142 -7.86 -7.42 -17.63
CA THR A 142 -9.22 -7.95 -17.89
C THR A 142 -10.00 -8.26 -16.61
N LEU A 143 -9.32 -8.54 -15.50
CA LEU A 143 -9.96 -8.77 -14.19
C LEU A 143 -10.01 -7.51 -13.30
N PHE A 144 -9.48 -6.37 -13.75
CA PHE A 144 -9.57 -5.14 -12.97
C PHE A 144 -11.02 -4.68 -12.73
N PRO A 145 -11.95 -4.79 -13.69
CA PRO A 145 -13.37 -4.52 -13.43
C PRO A 145 -13.96 -5.35 -12.28
N LYS A 146 -13.50 -6.60 -12.10
CA LYS A 146 -13.90 -7.45 -10.97
C LYS A 146 -13.38 -6.89 -9.64
N LEU A 147 -12.11 -6.49 -9.57
CA LEU A 147 -11.55 -5.82 -8.39
C LEU A 147 -12.29 -4.53 -8.09
N PHE A 148 -12.53 -3.71 -9.12
CA PHE A 148 -13.26 -2.45 -8.95
C PHE A 148 -14.68 -2.67 -8.41
N ALA A 149 -15.42 -3.67 -8.92
CA ALA A 149 -16.73 -4.02 -8.40
C ALA A 149 -16.71 -4.46 -6.93
N LEU A 150 -15.66 -5.13 -6.47
CA LEU A 150 -15.48 -5.45 -5.05
C LEU A 150 -15.22 -4.20 -4.20
N ILE A 151 -14.36 -3.29 -4.68
CA ILE A 151 -14.09 -2.00 -4.02
C ILE A 151 -15.39 -1.18 -3.90
N GLU A 152 -16.19 -1.13 -4.97
CA GLU A 152 -17.49 -0.45 -5.01
C GLU A 152 -18.51 -1.10 -4.07
N LYS A 153 -18.61 -2.44 -4.06
CA LYS A 153 -19.45 -3.22 -3.14
C LYS A 153 -19.21 -2.84 -1.68
N HIS A 154 -17.96 -2.67 -1.29
CA HIS A 154 -17.54 -2.30 0.06
C HIS A 154 -17.51 -0.78 0.29
N ARG A 155 -17.88 0.06 -0.70
CA ARG A 155 -17.93 1.53 -0.63
C ARG A 155 -16.58 2.18 -0.29
N LEU A 156 -15.48 1.62 -0.81
CA LEU A 156 -14.10 2.02 -0.52
C LEU A 156 -13.43 2.79 -1.67
N ILE A 157 -14.20 3.30 -2.64
CA ILE A 157 -13.66 3.97 -3.84
C ILE A 157 -12.79 5.18 -3.47
N GLU A 158 -13.23 5.98 -2.50
CA GLU A 158 -12.54 7.21 -2.10
C GLU A 158 -11.31 6.93 -1.20
N GLU A 159 -11.31 5.79 -0.51
CA GLU A 159 -10.30 5.40 0.48
C GLU A 159 -9.20 4.51 -0.10
N VAL A 160 -9.53 3.67 -1.09
CA VAL A 160 -8.59 2.67 -1.60
C VAL A 160 -7.38 3.30 -2.29
N VAL A 161 -6.22 2.74 -2.01
CA VAL A 161 -4.97 3.04 -2.72
C VAL A 161 -4.54 1.81 -3.51
N ILE A 162 -4.42 1.94 -4.82
CA ILE A 162 -3.85 0.88 -5.68
C ILE A 162 -2.34 1.08 -5.75
N LEU A 163 -1.60 0.10 -5.32
CA LEU A 163 -0.14 0.06 -5.34
C LEU A 163 0.33 -0.90 -6.43
N THR A 164 1.27 -0.50 -7.28
CA THR A 164 1.84 -1.39 -8.30
C THR A 164 3.16 -0.87 -8.84
N SER A 165 4.04 -1.78 -9.24
CA SER A 165 5.27 -1.46 -9.99
C SER A 165 5.04 -1.35 -11.51
N MET A 166 3.87 -1.80 -12.01
CA MET A 166 3.56 -1.89 -13.43
C MET A 166 2.99 -0.57 -13.97
N GLN A 167 3.76 0.14 -14.79
CA GLN A 167 3.34 1.39 -15.43
C GLN A 167 2.03 1.22 -16.21
N GLN A 168 1.92 0.17 -17.01
CA GLN A 168 0.71 -0.11 -17.79
C GLN A 168 -0.56 -0.26 -16.93
N SER A 169 -0.43 -0.77 -15.71
CA SER A 169 -1.57 -0.88 -14.78
C SER A 169 -2.02 0.51 -14.32
N ILE A 170 -1.08 1.39 -13.99
CA ILE A 170 -1.39 2.77 -13.61
C ILE A 170 -2.02 3.53 -14.78
N GLU A 171 -1.45 3.40 -15.99
CA GLU A 171 -2.00 4.03 -17.20
C GLU A 171 -3.43 3.57 -17.47
N TYR A 172 -3.69 2.26 -17.36
CA TYR A 172 -5.04 1.70 -17.50
C TYR A 172 -6.00 2.28 -16.44
N ILE A 173 -5.58 2.30 -15.17
CA ILE A 173 -6.41 2.80 -14.07
C ILE A 173 -6.67 4.30 -14.24
N ARG A 174 -5.67 5.11 -14.54
CA ARG A 174 -5.84 6.55 -14.78
C ARG A 174 -6.79 6.85 -15.93
N LYS A 175 -6.80 6.00 -16.95
CA LYS A 175 -7.66 6.16 -18.13
C LYS A 175 -9.10 5.73 -17.87
N HIS A 176 -9.33 4.64 -17.12
CA HIS A 176 -10.64 4.02 -16.98
C HIS A 176 -11.30 4.24 -15.61
N TYR A 177 -10.49 4.50 -14.56
CA TYR A 177 -10.90 4.67 -13.16
C TYR A 177 -10.15 5.84 -12.51
N PRO A 178 -10.25 7.07 -13.10
CA PRO A 178 -9.44 8.21 -12.67
C PRO A 178 -9.68 8.66 -11.22
N GLN A 179 -10.79 8.24 -10.62
CA GLN A 179 -11.15 8.52 -9.23
C GLN A 179 -10.30 7.73 -8.22
N LEU A 180 -9.72 6.58 -8.62
CA LEU A 180 -8.92 5.77 -7.71
C LEU A 180 -7.56 6.41 -7.40
N GLN A 181 -7.13 6.31 -6.16
CA GLN A 181 -5.78 6.69 -5.78
C GLN A 181 -4.80 5.58 -6.22
N CYS A 182 -3.65 5.99 -6.78
CA CYS A 182 -2.58 5.06 -7.13
C CYS A 182 -1.27 5.51 -6.52
N GLN A 183 -0.39 4.55 -6.22
CA GLN A 183 1.01 4.75 -5.87
C GLN A 183 1.88 3.89 -6.79
N TRP A 184 2.96 4.46 -7.29
CA TRP A 184 3.90 3.72 -8.13
C TRP A 184 5.04 3.17 -7.29
N LEU A 185 5.10 1.84 -7.20
CA LEU A 185 6.14 1.13 -6.47
C LEU A 185 7.44 1.08 -7.29
N ARG A 186 8.51 1.61 -6.72
CA ARG A 186 9.84 1.63 -7.34
C ARG A 186 10.88 1.12 -6.36
N HIS A 187 11.58 0.04 -6.71
CA HIS A 187 12.72 -0.45 -5.93
C HIS A 187 13.93 0.49 -6.01
N GLN A 188 14.11 1.13 -7.16
CA GLN A 188 15.14 2.12 -7.42
C GLN A 188 14.57 3.21 -8.30
N ILE A 189 14.80 4.47 -7.92
CA ILE A 189 14.41 5.62 -8.72
C ILE A 189 15.41 5.79 -9.86
N GLN A 190 14.91 5.97 -11.08
CA GLN A 190 15.69 6.14 -12.30
C GLN A 190 15.46 7.51 -12.94
N GLU A 191 16.29 7.87 -13.88
CA GLU A 191 16.09 9.06 -14.73
C GLU A 191 14.73 8.95 -15.47
N GLY A 192 13.95 10.03 -15.44
CA GLY A 192 12.62 10.07 -16.06
C GLY A 192 11.48 9.61 -15.15
N ASP A 193 11.74 8.97 -14.00
CA ASP A 193 10.67 8.52 -13.10
C ASP A 193 9.82 9.68 -12.56
N TYR A 194 10.44 10.82 -12.26
CA TYR A 194 9.71 12.01 -11.79
C TYR A 194 8.81 12.59 -12.88
N ASP A 195 9.28 12.71 -14.12
CA ASP A 195 8.50 13.18 -15.26
C ASP A 195 7.30 12.27 -15.51
N TRP A 196 7.50 10.97 -15.39
CA TRP A 196 6.43 9.99 -15.50
C TRP A 196 5.41 10.10 -14.37
N CYS A 197 5.86 10.29 -13.13
CA CYS A 197 5.00 10.53 -11.97
C CYS A 197 4.15 11.80 -12.12
N GLU A 198 4.73 12.86 -12.68
CA GLU A 198 4.01 14.10 -12.96
C GLU A 198 2.97 13.90 -14.07
N GLN A 199 3.37 13.27 -15.18
CA GLN A 199 2.48 12.98 -16.32
C GLN A 199 1.25 12.18 -15.90
N TRP A 200 1.41 11.16 -15.08
CA TRP A 200 0.33 10.26 -14.67
C TRP A 200 -0.30 10.62 -13.33
N ASN A 201 0.12 11.72 -12.73
CA ASN A 201 -0.39 12.23 -11.46
C ASN A 201 -0.32 11.16 -10.34
N VAL A 202 0.84 10.51 -10.18
CA VAL A 202 1.04 9.39 -9.25
C VAL A 202 2.23 9.65 -8.32
N PRO A 203 2.08 9.46 -6.98
CA PRO A 203 3.20 9.53 -6.05
C PRO A 203 4.06 8.25 -6.09
N LEU A 204 5.31 8.39 -5.67
CA LEU A 204 6.25 7.29 -5.51
C LEU A 204 6.01 6.54 -4.18
N SER A 205 6.15 5.20 -4.26
CA SER A 205 6.27 4.30 -3.11
C SER A 205 7.60 3.56 -3.22
N VAL A 206 8.55 3.85 -2.31
CA VAL A 206 9.95 3.42 -2.42
C VAL A 206 10.43 2.73 -1.15
N PRO A 207 11.47 1.86 -1.22
CA PRO A 207 12.11 1.31 -0.02
C PRO A 207 12.59 2.44 0.91
N HIS A 208 12.49 2.23 2.22
CA HIS A 208 12.90 3.24 3.19
C HIS A 208 14.37 3.67 3.02
N THR A 209 15.22 2.77 2.56
CA THR A 209 16.63 3.04 2.25
C THR A 209 16.84 4.01 1.08
N SER A 210 15.86 4.13 0.19
CA SER A 210 15.89 5.04 -0.94
C SER A 210 15.34 6.44 -0.62
N VAL A 211 14.75 6.63 0.58
CA VAL A 211 14.21 7.93 0.98
C VAL A 211 15.34 8.87 1.41
N THR A 212 15.52 9.93 0.63
CA THR A 212 16.48 11.03 0.91
C THR A 212 15.76 12.38 0.89
N LYS A 213 16.45 13.44 1.32
CA LYS A 213 15.94 14.82 1.24
C LYS A 213 15.63 15.22 -0.21
N GLU A 214 16.44 14.76 -1.15
CA GLU A 214 16.28 15.03 -2.59
C GLU A 214 15.01 14.37 -3.12
N VAL A 215 14.76 13.10 -2.76
CA VAL A 215 13.54 12.37 -3.16
C VAL A 215 12.28 13.08 -2.64
N ILE A 216 12.28 13.46 -1.36
CA ILE A 216 11.16 14.20 -0.77
C ILE A 216 10.95 15.54 -1.48
N LYS A 217 12.04 16.32 -1.67
CA LYS A 217 11.98 17.62 -2.32
C LYS A 217 11.47 17.54 -3.76
N SER A 218 12.00 16.60 -4.55
CA SER A 218 11.58 16.39 -5.94
C SER A 218 10.09 16.00 -6.03
N SER A 219 9.63 15.10 -5.16
CA SER A 219 8.22 14.72 -5.09
C SER A 219 7.32 15.90 -4.69
N GLN A 220 7.73 16.71 -3.70
CA GLN A 220 6.99 17.90 -3.28
C GLN A 220 6.91 18.97 -4.37
N GLN A 221 7.93 19.12 -5.20
CA GLN A 221 7.93 20.06 -6.34
C GLN A 221 6.85 19.71 -7.38
N MET A 222 6.54 18.42 -7.51
CA MET A 222 5.43 17.92 -8.35
C MET A 222 4.08 17.93 -7.62
N GLY A 223 4.01 18.45 -6.38
CA GLY A 223 2.82 18.37 -5.55
C GLY A 223 2.47 16.95 -5.09
N LYS A 224 3.46 16.04 -5.03
CA LYS A 224 3.27 14.64 -4.62
C LYS A 224 3.90 14.39 -3.25
N TYR A 225 3.34 13.40 -2.56
CA TYR A 225 3.95 12.83 -1.37
C TYR A 225 4.86 11.65 -1.73
N VAL A 226 5.60 11.15 -0.74
CA VAL A 226 6.34 9.89 -0.81
C VAL A 226 5.71 8.91 0.18
N ALA A 227 5.46 7.68 -0.30
CA ALA A 227 5.18 6.51 0.50
C ALA A 227 6.45 5.66 0.62
N THR A 228 6.60 4.91 1.72
CA THR A 228 7.79 4.09 1.93
C THR A 228 7.46 2.76 2.63
N TRP A 229 8.29 1.74 2.37
CA TRP A 229 8.18 0.36 2.83
C TRP A 229 9.55 -0.33 2.92
N THR A 230 9.77 -1.44 3.63
CA THR A 230 9.04 -1.81 4.83
C THR A 230 9.85 -1.29 5.99
N VAL A 231 9.27 -0.47 6.84
CA VAL A 231 9.98 0.23 7.93
C VAL A 231 9.76 -0.53 9.22
N ASN A 232 10.74 -1.33 9.62
CA ASN A 232 10.62 -2.23 10.77
C ASN A 232 11.54 -1.86 11.95
N GLU A 233 12.44 -0.90 11.78
CA GLU A 233 13.35 -0.45 12.81
C GLU A 233 13.00 0.97 13.30
N ALA A 234 13.05 1.20 14.60
CA ALA A 234 12.69 2.48 15.20
C ALA A 234 13.54 3.65 14.66
N THR A 235 14.82 3.41 14.40
CA THR A 235 15.74 4.42 13.82
C THR A 235 15.37 4.80 12.39
N ASP A 236 14.95 3.83 11.57
CA ASP A 236 14.49 4.08 10.21
C ASP A 236 13.15 4.81 10.22
N TYR A 237 12.27 4.44 11.14
CA TYR A 237 11.01 5.12 11.33
C TYR A 237 11.20 6.62 11.62
N GLU A 238 11.97 6.97 12.65
CA GLU A 238 12.21 8.39 12.97
C GLU A 238 12.85 9.13 11.79
N ARG A 239 13.78 8.51 11.10
CA ARG A 239 14.45 9.08 9.93
C ARG A 239 13.45 9.40 8.80
N VAL A 240 12.60 8.45 8.38
CA VAL A 240 11.66 8.68 7.26
C VAL A 240 10.53 9.62 7.64
N LYS A 241 10.12 9.63 8.91
CA LYS A 241 9.17 10.58 9.48
C LYS A 241 9.73 12.01 9.46
N GLU A 242 10.96 12.21 9.94
CA GLU A 242 11.64 13.51 9.93
C GLU A 242 11.86 14.02 8.50
N LEU A 243 12.11 13.13 7.54
CA LEU A 243 12.22 13.48 6.12
C LEU A 243 10.86 13.89 5.50
N GLY A 244 9.74 13.52 6.11
CA GLY A 244 8.40 13.92 5.68
C GLY A 244 7.69 12.91 4.76
N CYS A 245 7.97 11.60 4.92
CA CYS A 245 7.15 10.56 4.29
C CYS A 245 5.71 10.64 4.78
N LYS A 246 4.76 10.54 3.86
CA LYS A 246 3.33 10.59 4.20
C LYS A 246 2.78 9.22 4.60
N TYR A 247 3.14 8.16 3.87
CA TYR A 247 2.73 6.79 4.17
C TYR A 247 3.95 5.98 4.59
N ILE A 248 3.81 5.24 5.68
CA ILE A 248 4.85 4.36 6.20
C ILE A 248 4.23 2.96 6.35
N THR A 249 4.63 2.05 5.46
CA THR A 249 4.23 0.65 5.51
C THR A 249 5.20 -0.11 6.41
N THR A 250 4.67 -0.86 7.39
CA THR A 250 5.46 -1.54 8.43
C THR A 250 4.81 -2.84 8.87
N ASP A 251 5.62 -3.80 9.32
CA ASP A 251 5.15 -5.00 10.03
C ASP A 251 4.92 -4.70 11.53
N TYR A 252 5.50 -3.60 12.04
CA TYR A 252 5.47 -3.24 13.46
C TYR A 252 4.98 -1.82 13.68
N LEU A 253 4.06 -1.64 14.60
CA LEU A 253 3.76 -0.30 15.11
C LEU A 253 4.61 -0.05 16.38
N TRP A 254 5.77 0.58 16.21
CA TRP A 254 6.65 0.94 17.33
C TRP A 254 6.13 2.13 18.16
N ILE A 255 4.96 2.68 17.78
CA ILE A 255 4.61 4.04 18.14
C ILE A 255 3.17 4.11 18.63
N LYS A 256 3.00 3.69 19.82
CA LYS A 256 1.92 4.20 20.70
C LYS A 256 2.41 4.21 22.13
#